data_e585edb5b5c7ee529e81ada6b31f5f3c
#
_entry.id   e585edb5b5c7ee529e81ada6b31f5f3c
#
_cell.length_a   1.000
_cell.length_b   1.000
_cell.length_c   1.000
_cell.angle_alpha   90.00
_cell.angle_beta   90.00
_cell.angle_gamma   90.00
#
_symmetry.space_group_name_H-M   'P 1'
#
loop_
_entity.id
_entity.type
_entity.pdbx_description
1 polymer ?
#
loop_
_entity_poly.entity_id
_entity_poly.type
_entity_poly.pdbx_seq_one_letter_code
_entity_poly.pdbx_strand_id
1 'polypeptide(L)'
;GAKGMLWASQVAPGNENGLCLRVYGDKAGIEWAQEDPNQLWFSPFGEPRQMLTRRGPGAVAEANRVTRVPPGHPEGYLEAFANIYVEAARAIRARQAGKGWSHDVEFPTLRDGLSGMRFVEACVQSSRRNAA
;
A
#
# COMPACT_ATOMS: atom_id res chain seq x y z
N GLY A 1 12.18 -8.22 -11.67
CA GLY A 1 11.81 -9.54 -12.04
C GLY A 1 10.86 -10.28 -11.09
N ALA A 2 10.20 -9.62 -10.10
CA ALA A 2 9.20 -10.28 -9.26
C ALA A 2 7.99 -10.70 -10.11
N LYS A 3 7.47 -11.90 -9.85
CA LYS A 3 6.23 -12.41 -10.45
C LYS A 3 5.10 -12.26 -9.45
N GLY A 4 3.89 -12.02 -9.95
CA GLY A 4 2.72 -11.85 -9.10
C GLY A 4 1.45 -12.27 -9.81
N MET A 5 0.38 -12.29 -9.03
CA MET A 5 -0.99 -12.51 -9.51
C MET A 5 -1.86 -11.37 -8.99
N LEU A 6 -2.69 -10.82 -9.86
CA LEU A 6 -3.69 -9.82 -9.50
C LEU A 6 -5.06 -10.38 -9.85
N TRP A 7 -5.97 -10.32 -8.88
CA TRP A 7 -7.38 -10.64 -9.10
C TRP A 7 -8.23 -9.44 -8.69
N ALA A 8 -9.12 -9.03 -9.57
CA ALA A 8 -10.07 -7.95 -9.32
C ALA A 8 -11.43 -8.33 -9.90
N SER A 9 -12.49 -8.10 -9.14
CA SER A 9 -13.86 -8.41 -9.56
C SER A 9 -14.85 -7.44 -8.95
N GLN A 10 -15.86 -7.04 -9.69
CA GLN A 10 -17.03 -6.30 -9.20
C GLN A 10 -18.21 -7.21 -8.86
N VAL A 11 -18.07 -8.51 -9.12
CA VAL A 11 -19.13 -9.52 -8.96
C VAL A 11 -18.64 -10.69 -8.09
N ALA A 12 -18.21 -10.38 -6.87
CA ALA A 12 -17.72 -11.34 -5.89
C ALA A 12 -18.58 -11.30 -4.61
N PRO A 13 -19.78 -11.89 -4.60
CA PRO A 13 -20.65 -11.91 -3.42
C PRO A 13 -19.91 -12.43 -2.19
N GLY A 14 -20.15 -11.81 -1.04
CA GLY A 14 -19.46 -12.13 0.21
C GLY A 14 -18.17 -11.31 0.45
N ASN A 15 -17.79 -10.45 -0.49
CA ASN A 15 -16.70 -9.47 -0.32
C ASN A 15 -17.28 -8.07 -0.47
N GLU A 16 -17.03 -7.20 0.50
CA GLU A 16 -17.42 -5.78 0.42
C GLU A 16 -16.39 -5.01 -0.40
N ASN A 17 -15.18 -4.82 0.13
CA ASN A 17 -14.07 -4.30 -0.64
C ASN A 17 -12.98 -5.38 -0.87
N GLY A 18 -12.64 -6.14 0.16
CA GLY A 18 -11.83 -7.36 0.08
C GLY A 18 -10.40 -7.15 -0.41
N LEU A 19 -9.86 -5.92 -0.35
CA LEU A 19 -8.49 -5.67 -0.78
C LEU A 19 -7.49 -6.37 0.15
N CYS A 20 -6.78 -7.34 -0.41
CA CYS A 20 -5.71 -8.05 0.28
C CYS A 20 -4.41 -7.94 -0.49
N LEU A 21 -3.31 -7.78 0.23
CA LEU A 21 -1.96 -7.76 -0.33
C LEU A 21 -1.12 -8.86 0.33
N ARG A 22 -0.45 -9.66 -0.49
CA ARG A 22 0.51 -10.67 -0.05
C ARG A 22 1.82 -10.49 -0.78
N VAL A 23 2.93 -10.48 -0.05
CA VAL A 23 4.27 -10.40 -0.63
C VAL A 23 5.11 -11.51 -0.02
N TYR A 24 5.76 -12.30 -0.85
CA TYR A 24 6.59 -13.41 -0.42
C TYR A 24 8.03 -13.21 -0.91
N GLY A 25 8.97 -13.27 0.03
CA GLY A 25 10.40 -13.32 -0.24
C GLY A 25 10.98 -14.68 0.12
N ASP A 26 12.27 -14.82 -0.03
CA ASP A 26 13.04 -16.02 0.33
C ASP A 26 13.21 -16.22 1.84
N LYS A 27 13.08 -15.15 2.62
CA LYS A 27 13.28 -15.15 4.08
C LYS A 27 12.00 -15.01 4.87
N ALA A 28 10.99 -14.35 4.31
CA ALA A 28 9.73 -14.09 4.98
C ALA A 28 8.62 -13.74 4.00
N GLY A 29 7.38 -13.83 4.47
CA GLY A 29 6.19 -13.33 3.81
C GLY A 29 5.42 -12.35 4.68
N ILE A 30 4.67 -11.47 4.02
CA ILE A 30 3.71 -10.57 4.69
C ILE A 30 2.34 -10.70 4.03
N GLU A 31 1.31 -10.50 4.85
CA GLU A 31 -0.08 -10.46 4.39
C GLU A 31 -0.84 -9.36 5.13
N TRP A 32 -1.55 -8.53 4.39
CA TRP A 32 -2.36 -7.42 4.89
C TRP A 32 -3.73 -7.40 4.23
N ALA A 33 -4.76 -7.08 5.01
CA ALA A 33 -6.13 -6.89 4.53
C ALA A 33 -6.63 -5.49 4.89
N GLN A 34 -7.22 -4.80 3.93
CA GLN A 34 -7.74 -3.45 4.13
C GLN A 34 -8.90 -3.40 5.14
N GLU A 35 -9.69 -4.44 5.24
CA GLU A 35 -10.83 -4.53 6.18
C GLU A 35 -10.37 -4.68 7.64
N ASP A 36 -9.09 -5.05 7.85
CA ASP A 36 -8.43 -5.06 9.17
C ASP A 36 -7.07 -4.34 9.10
N PRO A 37 -7.06 -3.02 8.83
CA PRO A 37 -5.88 -2.29 8.40
C PRO A 37 -4.81 -2.14 9.48
N ASN A 38 -5.16 -2.36 10.74
CA ASN A 38 -4.26 -2.19 11.88
C ASN A 38 -3.41 -3.42 12.19
N GLN A 39 -3.55 -4.49 11.42
CA GLN A 39 -2.86 -5.76 11.58
C GLN A 39 -2.08 -6.11 10.32
N LEU A 40 -0.88 -6.64 10.52
CA LEU A 40 -0.03 -7.19 9.47
C LEU A 40 0.44 -8.57 9.91
N TRP A 41 0.19 -9.58 9.09
CA TRP A 41 0.75 -10.89 9.30
C TRP A 41 2.17 -10.96 8.73
N PHE A 42 3.10 -11.37 9.56
CA PHE A 42 4.50 -11.60 9.23
C PHE A 42 4.85 -13.06 9.44
N SER A 43 5.40 -13.71 8.45
CA SER A 43 5.73 -15.13 8.46
C SER A 43 7.20 -15.32 8.13
N PRO A 44 8.12 -15.34 9.11
CA PRO A 44 9.51 -15.71 8.87
C PRO A 44 9.60 -17.17 8.36
N PHE A 45 10.54 -17.42 7.47
CA PHE A 45 10.75 -18.78 6.97
C PHE A 45 11.21 -19.71 8.11
N GLY A 46 10.50 -20.83 8.29
CA GLY A 46 10.81 -21.80 9.34
C GLY A 46 10.38 -21.43 10.75
N GLU A 47 9.67 -20.31 10.92
CA GLU A 47 9.18 -19.85 12.23
C GLU A 47 7.64 -19.71 12.25
N PRO A 48 7.03 -19.65 13.46
CA PRO A 48 5.61 -19.38 13.58
C PRO A 48 5.20 -18.02 13.01
N ARG A 49 4.03 -17.96 12.39
CA ARG A 49 3.41 -16.73 11.92
C ARG A 49 3.14 -15.77 13.08
N GLN A 50 3.48 -14.50 12.90
CA GLN A 50 3.35 -13.43 13.88
C GLN A 50 2.37 -12.40 13.40
N MET A 51 1.59 -11.83 14.31
CA MET A 51 0.74 -10.68 14.02
C MET A 51 1.42 -9.41 14.56
N LEU A 52 1.74 -8.50 13.66
CA LEU A 52 2.26 -7.17 14.00
C LEU A 52 1.10 -6.18 14.00
N THR A 53 1.07 -5.31 15.00
CA THR A 53 0.06 -4.26 15.07
C THR A 53 0.63 -2.92 14.63
N ARG A 54 -0.23 -2.09 14.06
CA ARG A 54 0.13 -0.74 13.64
C ARG A 54 0.77 0.03 14.80
N ARG A 55 1.96 0.59 14.57
CA ARG A 55 2.77 1.32 15.56
C ARG A 55 3.13 0.49 16.80
N GLY A 56 2.91 -0.81 16.77
CA GLY A 56 3.32 -1.74 17.82
C GLY A 56 4.80 -2.13 17.72
N PRO A 57 5.26 -3.03 18.59
CA PRO A 57 6.61 -3.58 18.50
C PRO A 57 6.89 -4.18 17.12
N GLY A 58 8.06 -3.87 16.55
CA GLY A 58 8.45 -4.31 15.21
C GLY A 58 8.06 -3.36 14.09
N ALA A 59 7.27 -2.31 14.34
CA ALA A 59 6.95 -1.30 13.33
C ALA A 59 8.17 -0.43 13.01
N VAL A 60 8.48 -0.31 11.72
CA VAL A 60 9.61 0.50 11.21
C VAL A 60 9.29 1.99 11.19
N ALA A 61 10.32 2.84 11.07
CA ALA A 61 10.18 4.29 11.11
C ALA A 61 9.26 4.82 9.99
N GLU A 62 9.35 4.25 8.80
CA GLU A 62 8.55 4.60 7.62
C GLU A 62 7.06 4.36 7.88
N ALA A 63 6.72 3.23 8.49
CA ALA A 63 5.34 2.93 8.87
C ALA A 63 4.85 3.87 9.98
N ASN A 64 5.71 4.16 10.96
CA ASN A 64 5.37 5.07 12.07
C ASN A 64 5.18 6.53 11.61
N ARG A 65 5.85 6.96 10.55
CA ARG A 65 5.74 8.31 9.98
C ARG A 65 4.31 8.65 9.53
N VAL A 66 3.58 7.67 9.03
CA VAL A 66 2.23 7.84 8.49
C VAL A 66 1.13 7.46 9.47
N THR A 67 1.46 7.10 10.70
CA THR A 67 0.48 6.81 11.76
C THR A 67 0.30 8.00 12.69
N ARG A 68 -0.93 8.22 13.15
CA ARG A 68 -1.35 9.42 13.90
C ARG A 68 -1.72 9.14 15.34
N VAL A 69 -2.33 7.98 15.60
CA VAL A 69 -2.80 7.62 16.94
C VAL A 69 -1.96 6.49 17.54
N PRO A 70 -1.94 6.35 18.87
CA PRO A 70 -1.18 5.30 19.55
C PRO A 70 -1.62 3.88 19.14
N PRO A 71 -0.79 2.86 19.41
CA PRO A 71 -1.20 1.46 19.27
C PRO A 71 -2.50 1.16 20.04
N GLY A 72 -3.32 0.26 19.49
CA GLY A 72 -4.61 -0.11 20.10
C GLY A 72 -5.77 0.83 19.78
N HIS A 73 -5.54 1.95 19.13
CA HIS A 73 -6.59 2.85 18.64
C HIS A 73 -6.79 2.63 17.14
N PRO A 74 -8.02 2.43 16.65
CA PRO A 74 -8.28 2.21 15.22
C PRO A 74 -7.83 3.41 14.39
N GLU A 75 -7.16 3.14 13.28
CA GLU A 75 -6.74 4.10 12.27
C GLU A 75 -6.84 3.42 10.90
N GLY A 76 -7.30 4.13 9.87
CA GLY A 76 -7.53 3.47 8.59
C GLY A 76 -7.86 4.44 7.45
N TYR A 77 -9.02 4.29 6.86
CA TYR A 77 -9.41 4.90 5.59
C TYR A 77 -9.28 6.43 5.57
N LEU A 78 -9.81 7.12 6.56
CA LEU A 78 -9.77 8.59 6.63
C LEU A 78 -8.34 9.11 6.82
N GLU A 79 -7.59 8.46 7.69
CA GLU A 79 -6.20 8.83 7.97
C GLU A 79 -5.29 8.55 6.77
N ALA A 80 -5.56 7.50 6.01
CA ALA A 80 -4.84 7.19 4.78
C ALA A 80 -5.01 8.30 3.75
N PHE A 81 -6.23 8.78 3.52
CA PHE A 81 -6.47 9.94 2.66
C PHE A 81 -5.83 11.21 3.22
N ALA A 82 -5.96 11.45 4.53
CA ALA A 82 -5.34 12.60 5.17
C ALA A 82 -3.81 12.62 4.98
N ASN A 83 -3.15 11.45 4.94
CA ASN A 83 -1.71 11.36 4.65
C ASN A 83 -1.38 11.84 3.24
N ILE A 84 -2.17 11.47 2.23
CA ILE A 84 -1.99 11.95 0.85
C ILE A 84 -2.09 13.47 0.79
N TYR A 85 -3.11 14.07 1.41
CA TYR A 85 -3.28 15.52 1.45
C TYR A 85 -2.15 16.25 2.19
N VAL A 86 -1.67 15.67 3.29
CA VAL A 86 -0.53 16.23 4.05
C VAL A 86 0.73 16.25 3.19
N GLU A 87 1.03 15.16 2.48
CA GLU A 87 2.19 15.08 1.60
C GLU A 87 2.09 16.09 0.45
N ALA A 88 0.92 16.19 -0.19
CA ALA A 88 0.67 17.19 -1.23
C ALA A 88 0.85 18.64 -0.71
N ALA A 89 0.31 18.94 0.49
CA ALA A 89 0.45 20.25 1.10
C ALA A 89 1.92 20.58 1.44
N ARG A 90 2.70 19.59 1.89
CA ARG A 90 4.15 19.75 2.11
C ARG A 90 4.89 20.11 0.82
N ALA A 91 4.60 19.41 -0.27
CA ALA A 91 5.18 19.69 -1.58
C ALA A 91 4.86 21.11 -2.07
N ILE A 92 3.61 21.53 -1.95
CA ILE A 92 3.15 22.87 -2.33
C ILE A 92 3.89 23.95 -1.52
N ARG A 93 3.96 23.79 -0.20
CA ARG A 93 4.67 24.73 0.68
C ARG A 93 6.17 24.80 0.37
N ALA A 94 6.80 23.68 0.10
CA ALA A 94 8.21 23.65 -0.30
C ALA A 94 8.43 24.45 -1.60
N ARG A 95 7.54 24.26 -2.58
CA ARG A 95 7.59 24.98 -3.83
C ARG A 95 7.38 26.49 -3.66
N GLN A 96 6.40 26.88 -2.85
CA GLN A 96 6.15 28.31 -2.53
C GLN A 96 7.33 28.98 -1.81
N ALA A 97 8.08 28.23 -1.00
CA ALA A 97 9.27 28.69 -0.32
C ALA A 97 10.53 28.68 -1.20
N GLY A 98 10.40 28.44 -2.50
CA GLY A 98 11.54 28.38 -3.43
C GLY A 98 12.44 27.14 -3.23
N LYS A 99 12.01 26.18 -2.40
CA LYS A 99 12.73 24.92 -2.19
C LYS A 99 12.33 23.93 -3.28
N GLY A 100 13.28 23.10 -3.72
CA GLY A 100 13.00 21.96 -4.58
C GLY A 100 12.10 20.92 -3.90
N TRP A 101 11.70 19.89 -4.64
CA TRP A 101 11.00 18.74 -4.06
C TRP A 101 11.85 18.14 -2.94
N SER A 102 11.28 18.05 -1.74
CA SER A 102 11.92 17.35 -0.65
C SER A 102 11.84 15.85 -0.91
N HIS A 103 12.94 15.14 -0.73
CA HIS A 103 12.95 13.66 -0.74
C HIS A 103 12.08 13.04 0.38
N ASP A 104 11.63 13.88 1.32
CA ASP A 104 10.77 13.48 2.45
C ASP A 104 9.29 13.49 2.10
N VAL A 105 8.92 13.80 0.85
CA VAL A 105 7.52 13.84 0.39
C VAL A 105 7.25 12.66 -0.52
N GLU A 106 6.32 11.80 -0.11
CA GLU A 106 5.95 10.58 -0.82
C GLU A 106 4.47 10.61 -1.22
N PHE A 107 4.19 10.83 -2.48
CA PHE A 107 2.85 10.69 -3.07
C PHE A 107 2.97 10.25 -4.53
N PRO A 108 1.93 9.59 -5.09
CA PRO A 108 1.93 9.18 -6.49
C PRO A 108 2.06 10.37 -7.42
N THR A 109 2.93 10.25 -8.40
CA THR A 109 3.20 11.27 -9.41
C THR A 109 2.45 10.95 -10.72
N LEU A 110 2.51 11.88 -11.68
CA LEU A 110 2.00 11.65 -13.04
C LEU A 110 2.65 10.39 -13.68
N ARG A 111 3.92 10.13 -13.39
CA ARG A 111 4.62 8.94 -13.90
C ARG A 111 4.01 7.65 -13.35
N ASP A 112 3.65 7.63 -12.08
CA ASP A 112 3.02 6.48 -11.43
C ASP A 112 1.62 6.26 -12.02
N GLY A 113 0.84 7.32 -12.20
CA GLY A 113 -0.45 7.27 -12.89
C GLY A 113 -0.35 6.71 -14.30
N LEU A 114 0.64 7.17 -15.08
CA LEU A 114 0.89 6.67 -16.44
C LEU A 114 1.26 5.17 -16.42
N SER A 115 2.06 4.74 -15.46
CA SER A 115 2.44 3.33 -15.30
C SER A 115 1.21 2.46 -14.98
N GLY A 116 0.33 2.93 -14.12
CA GLY A 116 -0.95 2.28 -13.80
C GLY A 116 -1.85 2.14 -15.04
N MET A 117 -2.01 3.19 -15.82
CA MET A 117 -2.80 3.16 -17.05
C MET A 117 -2.22 2.18 -18.09
N ARG A 118 -0.91 2.17 -18.26
CA ARG A 118 -0.23 1.21 -19.15
C ARG A 118 -0.45 -0.24 -18.72
N PHE A 119 -0.45 -0.49 -17.40
CA PHE A 119 -0.72 -1.81 -16.87
C PHE A 119 -2.16 -2.26 -17.21
N VAL A 120 -3.15 -1.40 -16.97
CA VAL A 120 -4.56 -1.71 -17.30
C VAL A 120 -4.72 -1.97 -18.79
N GLU A 121 -4.15 -1.14 -19.64
CA GLU A 121 -4.19 -1.32 -21.09
C GLU A 121 -3.54 -2.63 -21.52
N ALA A 122 -2.39 -2.99 -20.95
CA ALA A 122 -1.72 -4.26 -21.23
C ALA A 122 -2.59 -5.47 -20.84
N CYS A 123 -3.28 -5.42 -19.69
CA CYS A 123 -4.23 -6.45 -19.27
C CYS A 123 -5.38 -6.60 -20.26
N VAL A 124 -5.97 -5.51 -20.70
CA VAL A 124 -7.08 -5.52 -21.69
C VAL A 124 -6.60 -6.09 -23.02
N GLN A 125 -5.43 -5.69 -23.48
CA GLN A 125 -4.87 -6.22 -24.73
C GLN A 125 -4.52 -7.71 -24.63
N SER A 126 -3.93 -8.14 -23.51
CA SER A 126 -3.63 -9.55 -23.25
C SER A 126 -4.92 -10.40 -23.30
N SER A 127 -5.95 -9.96 -22.61
CA SER A 127 -7.26 -10.62 -22.61
C SER A 127 -7.85 -10.73 -24.03
N ARG A 128 -7.83 -9.65 -24.80
CA ARG A 128 -8.36 -9.64 -26.18
C ARG A 128 -7.61 -10.58 -27.13
N ARG A 129 -6.33 -10.81 -26.86
CA ARG A 129 -5.46 -11.69 -27.67
C ARG A 129 -5.40 -13.13 -27.17
N ASN A 130 -6.12 -13.47 -26.08
CA ASN A 130 -5.93 -14.74 -25.36
C ASN A 130 -4.45 -15.04 -25.06
N ALA A 131 -3.67 -14.00 -24.79
CA ALA A 131 -2.25 -14.11 -24.49
C ALA A 131 -2.05 -14.22 -22.98
N ALA A 132 -1.28 -15.21 -22.55
CA ALA A 132 -0.85 -15.39 -21.18
C ALA A 132 0.40 -14.53 -20.88
#